data_e4a9423a3950ab37c8caf0026d7a7aa9
#
_entry.id   e4a9423a3950ab37c8caf0026d7a7aa9
#
_cell.length_a   1.000
_cell.length_b   1.000
_cell.length_c   1.000
_cell.angle_alpha   90.00
_cell.angle_beta   90.00
_cell.angle_gamma   90.00
#
_symmetry.space_group_name_H-M   'P 1'
#
loop_
_entity.id
_entity.type
_entity.pdbx_description
1 polymer ?
#
loop_
_entity_poly.entity_id
_entity_poly.type
_entity_poly.pdbx_seq_one_letter_code
_entity_poly.pdbx_strand_id
1 'polypeptide(L)'
;PISVALIRISFEEDSTNSTTGNGQFLLINEGTDCGSYTIDPPPHDYNYFLSQLHSVNQYFENVSYGKFGIDLAQSSIYPSSLNGNYQLSNTMDFYNPYDDPLGQEEKLTKLFKDAIEQSYEEDTIEFSKYDLVVVFHAGIGQDFSLPFLDPTPEDIPSTYVDEDMIQEHLGE
;
A
#
# COMPACT_ATOMS: atom_id res chain seq x y z
N PRO A 1 -20.29 -7.69 7.38
CA PRO A 1 -19.33 -6.72 6.88
C PRO A 1 -18.24 -6.47 7.93
N ILE A 2 -17.04 -6.10 7.47
CA ILE A 2 -15.90 -5.71 8.30
C ILE A 2 -15.61 -4.22 8.09
N SER A 3 -15.07 -3.56 9.12
CA SER A 3 -14.59 -2.19 9.05
C SER A 3 -13.10 -2.16 8.69
N VAL A 4 -12.69 -1.20 7.85
CA VAL A 4 -11.33 -1.12 7.31
C VAL A 4 -10.73 0.26 7.60
N ALA A 5 -9.52 0.30 8.14
CA ALA A 5 -8.65 1.45 8.06
C ALA A 5 -7.74 1.31 6.84
N LEU A 6 -7.89 2.18 5.86
CA LEU A 6 -7.02 2.22 4.69
C LEU A 6 -5.99 3.34 4.85
N ILE A 7 -4.71 3.00 4.85
CA ILE A 7 -3.60 3.94 5.04
C ILE A 7 -2.87 4.10 3.71
N ARG A 8 -2.57 5.34 3.33
CA ARG A 8 -1.80 5.67 2.13
C ARG A 8 -0.40 6.10 2.53
N ILE A 9 0.61 5.36 2.08
CA ILE A 9 2.01 5.66 2.37
C ILE A 9 2.81 5.95 1.11
N SER A 10 3.79 6.82 1.23
CA SER A 10 4.88 7.00 0.27
C SER A 10 6.21 6.72 0.94
N PHE A 11 7.25 6.59 0.15
CA PHE A 11 8.61 6.33 0.61
C PHE A 11 9.46 7.59 0.57
N GLU A 12 10.67 7.55 1.14
CA GLU A 12 11.68 8.55 0.84
C GLU A 12 11.90 8.59 -0.67
N GLU A 13 11.98 9.81 -1.23
CA GLU A 13 12.13 9.99 -2.66
C GLU A 13 13.50 9.54 -3.13
N ASP A 14 13.53 8.74 -4.18
CA ASP A 14 14.76 8.22 -4.77
C ASP A 14 14.73 8.21 -6.31
N SER A 15 15.81 7.74 -6.91
CA SER A 15 15.95 7.55 -8.37
C SER A 15 16.49 6.17 -8.72
N THR A 16 16.24 5.20 -7.85
CA THR A 16 16.63 3.81 -8.05
C THR A 16 15.92 3.22 -9.25
N ASN A 17 16.66 2.43 -10.06
CA ASN A 17 16.07 1.75 -11.23
C ASN A 17 15.48 0.38 -10.89
N SER A 18 15.67 -0.09 -9.66
CA SER A 18 15.19 -1.40 -9.19
C SER A 18 13.76 -1.36 -8.63
N THR A 19 13.19 -0.15 -8.53
CA THR A 19 11.79 0.09 -8.12
C THR A 19 11.05 0.94 -9.14
N THR A 20 9.73 0.84 -9.16
CA THR A 20 8.87 1.64 -10.05
C THR A 20 8.62 3.02 -9.49
N GLY A 21 8.93 4.05 -10.30
CA GLY A 21 8.71 5.45 -9.93
C GLY A 21 9.81 6.01 -9.05
N ASN A 22 9.46 6.91 -8.14
CA ASN A 22 10.38 7.59 -7.23
C ASN A 22 9.92 7.50 -5.76
N GLY A 23 9.11 6.51 -5.43
CA GLY A 23 8.56 6.34 -4.09
C GLY A 23 7.35 7.24 -3.77
N GLN A 24 6.86 8.05 -4.72
CA GLN A 24 5.76 8.99 -4.51
C GLN A 24 4.51 8.62 -5.32
N PHE A 25 3.33 9.01 -4.83
CA PHE A 25 2.09 8.87 -5.58
C PHE A 25 2.02 9.85 -6.76
N LEU A 26 1.55 9.38 -7.90
CA LEU A 26 1.28 10.23 -9.05
C LEU A 26 -0.05 10.99 -8.84
N LEU A 27 0.05 12.27 -8.50
CA LEU A 27 -1.11 13.13 -8.21
C LEU A 27 -1.55 14.00 -9.38
N ILE A 28 -0.71 14.13 -10.41
CA ILE A 28 -0.97 14.98 -11.57
C ILE A 28 -0.95 14.14 -12.84
N ASN A 29 -2.01 14.28 -13.62
CA ASN A 29 -2.01 13.78 -14.99
C ASN A 29 -1.31 14.82 -15.88
N GLU A 30 -0.03 14.65 -16.13
CA GLU A 30 0.77 15.57 -16.97
C GLU A 30 0.45 15.36 -18.46
N GLY A 31 -0.84 15.42 -18.81
CA GLY A 31 -1.32 15.50 -20.20
C GLY A 31 -0.53 14.60 -21.16
N THR A 32 -0.47 13.34 -20.88
CA THR A 32 0.33 12.40 -21.66
C THR A 32 -0.20 12.32 -23.07
N ASP A 33 0.69 12.42 -24.02
CA ASP A 33 0.42 12.04 -25.39
C ASP A 33 -0.37 10.73 -25.41
N CYS A 34 -1.44 10.67 -26.21
CA CYS A 34 -2.30 9.48 -26.36
C CYS A 34 -1.55 8.22 -26.85
N GLY A 35 -0.25 8.12 -26.62
CA GLY A 35 0.65 7.04 -27.02
C GLY A 35 1.45 6.39 -25.91
N SER A 36 1.48 6.95 -24.69
CA SER A 36 2.12 6.26 -23.56
C SER A 36 1.10 5.39 -22.83
N TYR A 37 1.36 4.11 -22.78
CA TYR A 37 0.57 3.14 -22.04
C TYR A 37 0.84 3.34 -20.54
N THR A 38 -0.17 3.78 -19.81
CA THR A 38 -0.12 3.87 -18.35
C THR A 38 -1.03 2.80 -17.79
N ILE A 39 -0.48 1.85 -17.05
CA ILE A 39 -1.24 0.72 -16.46
C ILE A 39 -2.28 1.26 -15.49
N ASP A 40 -1.87 2.22 -14.68
CA ASP A 40 -2.71 2.84 -13.65
C ASP A 40 -2.58 4.37 -13.74
N PRO A 41 -3.55 5.04 -14.38
CA PRO A 41 -3.44 6.47 -14.64
C PRO A 41 -3.70 7.31 -13.38
N PRO A 42 -2.91 8.39 -13.19
CA PRO A 42 -3.17 9.34 -12.11
C PRO A 42 -4.50 10.10 -12.30
N PRO A 43 -5.03 10.75 -11.25
CA PRO A 43 -4.39 10.98 -9.95
C PRO A 43 -4.63 9.85 -8.94
N HIS A 44 -3.59 9.44 -8.20
CA HIS A 44 -3.70 8.51 -7.10
C HIS A 44 -3.99 9.27 -5.79
N ASP A 45 -5.14 9.93 -5.77
CA ASP A 45 -5.61 10.73 -4.67
C ASP A 45 -6.60 9.98 -3.75
N TYR A 46 -7.20 10.66 -2.78
CA TYR A 46 -8.21 10.08 -1.89
C TYR A 46 -9.37 9.42 -2.65
N ASN A 47 -9.86 10.04 -3.73
CA ASN A 47 -11.01 9.53 -4.47
C ASN A 47 -10.65 8.25 -5.25
N TYR A 48 -9.42 8.15 -5.72
CA TYR A 48 -8.89 6.92 -6.33
C TYR A 48 -9.01 5.76 -5.33
N PHE A 49 -8.46 5.90 -4.12
CA PHE A 49 -8.48 4.86 -3.10
C PHE A 49 -9.89 4.57 -2.57
N LEU A 50 -10.74 5.58 -2.47
CA LEU A 50 -12.15 5.39 -2.16
C LEU A 50 -12.84 4.50 -3.21
N SER A 51 -12.55 4.72 -4.48
CA SER A 51 -13.07 3.90 -5.58
C SER A 51 -12.56 2.47 -5.53
N GLN A 52 -11.28 2.26 -5.17
CA GLN A 52 -10.73 0.92 -4.95
C GLN A 52 -11.46 0.20 -3.81
N LEU A 53 -11.66 0.85 -2.67
CA LEU A 53 -12.36 0.27 -1.52
C LEU A 53 -13.81 -0.13 -1.88
N HIS A 54 -14.52 0.72 -2.63
CA HIS A 54 -15.85 0.41 -3.14
C HIS A 54 -15.84 -0.80 -4.10
N SER A 55 -14.86 -0.87 -4.98
CA SER A 55 -14.73 -1.98 -5.95
C SER A 55 -14.47 -3.31 -5.23
N VAL A 56 -13.59 -3.30 -4.24
CA VAL A 56 -13.30 -4.48 -3.40
C VAL A 56 -14.54 -4.91 -2.63
N ASN A 57 -15.28 -3.97 -2.03
CA ASN A 57 -16.54 -4.27 -1.36
C ASN A 57 -17.52 -4.94 -2.30
N GLN A 58 -17.75 -4.36 -3.49
CA GLN A 58 -18.68 -4.90 -4.47
C GLN A 58 -18.26 -6.29 -4.94
N TYR A 59 -16.97 -6.54 -5.12
CA TYR A 59 -16.45 -7.85 -5.46
C TYR A 59 -16.85 -8.88 -4.39
N PHE A 60 -16.55 -8.61 -3.12
CA PHE A 60 -16.83 -9.54 -2.02
C PHE A 60 -18.34 -9.74 -1.79
N GLU A 61 -19.16 -8.71 -1.89
CA GLU A 61 -20.62 -8.85 -1.83
C GLU A 61 -21.14 -9.79 -2.92
N ASN A 62 -20.63 -9.64 -4.15
CA ASN A 62 -21.07 -10.47 -5.29
C ASN A 62 -20.63 -11.93 -5.13
N VAL A 63 -19.35 -12.19 -4.85
CA VAL A 63 -18.84 -13.58 -4.78
C VAL A 63 -19.32 -14.33 -3.54
N SER A 64 -19.69 -13.61 -2.47
CA SER A 64 -20.23 -14.18 -1.24
C SER A 64 -21.77 -14.28 -1.23
N TYR A 65 -22.45 -13.84 -2.28
CA TYR A 65 -23.89 -13.71 -2.31
C TYR A 65 -24.45 -12.83 -1.18
N GLY A 66 -23.79 -11.70 -0.92
CA GLY A 66 -24.14 -10.74 0.13
C GLY A 66 -23.83 -11.18 1.56
N LYS A 67 -23.05 -12.26 1.74
CA LYS A 67 -22.69 -12.75 3.09
C LYS A 67 -21.47 -12.06 3.69
N PHE A 68 -20.60 -11.51 2.86
CA PHE A 68 -19.41 -10.79 3.24
C PHE A 68 -19.28 -9.49 2.44
N GLY A 69 -18.75 -8.45 3.08
CA GLY A 69 -18.48 -7.15 2.49
C GLY A 69 -17.80 -6.22 3.48
N ILE A 70 -17.49 -5.02 3.03
CA ILE A 70 -16.87 -3.96 3.83
C ILE A 70 -17.96 -3.00 4.31
N ASP A 71 -18.00 -2.70 5.59
CA ASP A 71 -18.83 -1.63 6.12
C ASP A 71 -18.21 -0.27 5.81
N LEU A 72 -18.58 0.28 4.64
CA LEU A 72 -18.05 1.55 4.16
C LEU A 72 -18.37 2.73 5.11
N ALA A 73 -19.43 2.63 5.92
CA ALA A 73 -19.80 3.68 6.86
C ALA A 73 -18.92 3.67 8.14
N GLN A 74 -18.35 2.52 8.47
CA GLN A 74 -17.44 2.35 9.60
C GLN A 74 -15.97 2.29 9.17
N SER A 75 -15.70 2.33 7.86
CA SER A 75 -14.35 2.33 7.30
C SER A 75 -13.85 3.76 7.05
N SER A 76 -12.54 3.94 7.05
CA SER A 76 -11.92 5.24 6.82
C SER A 76 -10.67 5.14 5.97
N ILE A 77 -10.35 6.20 5.24
CA ILE A 77 -9.12 6.34 4.45
C ILE A 77 -8.28 7.44 5.08
N TYR A 78 -7.01 7.16 5.30
CA TYR A 78 -6.06 8.04 5.94
C TYR A 78 -4.84 8.35 5.05
N PRO A 79 -4.30 9.58 5.13
CA PRO A 79 -4.92 10.74 5.75
C PRO A 79 -6.18 11.18 4.98
N SER A 80 -7.07 11.93 5.64
CA SER A 80 -8.36 12.35 5.03
C SER A 80 -8.22 13.46 3.98
N SER A 81 -7.06 14.07 3.86
CA SER A 81 -6.78 15.10 2.85
C SER A 81 -6.72 14.49 1.44
N LEU A 82 -7.14 15.26 0.43
CA LEU A 82 -7.26 14.77 -0.95
C LEU A 82 -5.96 14.12 -1.45
N ASN A 83 -4.85 14.86 -1.36
CA ASN A 83 -3.55 14.48 -1.91
C ASN A 83 -2.56 13.97 -0.83
N GLY A 84 -3.02 13.79 0.42
CA GLY A 84 -2.15 13.38 1.52
C GLY A 84 -1.76 11.91 1.47
N ASN A 85 -0.60 11.65 2.02
CA ASN A 85 -0.09 10.32 2.36
C ASN A 85 0.88 10.46 3.53
N TYR A 86 1.22 9.36 4.18
CA TYR A 86 2.26 9.33 5.22
C TYR A 86 3.57 8.94 4.56
N GLN A 87 4.57 9.82 4.62
CA GLN A 87 5.86 9.56 4.04
C GLN A 87 6.76 8.80 5.02
N LEU A 88 7.18 7.61 4.64
CA LEU A 88 8.15 6.83 5.40
C LEU A 88 9.57 7.36 5.21
N SER A 89 10.44 7.08 6.17
CA SER A 89 11.82 7.59 6.20
C SER A 89 12.82 6.76 5.38
N ASN A 90 12.37 5.67 4.77
CA ASN A 90 13.21 4.81 3.94
C ASN A 90 12.66 4.74 2.51
N THR A 91 13.53 4.42 1.56
CA THR A 91 13.21 4.15 0.17
C THR A 91 12.47 2.82 -0.01
N MET A 92 11.83 2.62 -1.16
CA MET A 92 11.05 1.40 -1.42
C MET A 92 11.91 0.14 -1.40
N ASP A 93 13.09 0.16 -2.02
CA ASP A 93 14.06 -0.93 -2.08
C ASP A 93 14.55 -1.39 -0.70
N PHE A 94 14.56 -0.49 0.29
CA PHE A 94 14.89 -0.85 1.68
C PHE A 94 13.93 -1.91 2.24
N TYR A 95 12.65 -1.88 1.85
CA TYR A 95 11.62 -2.79 2.37
C TYR A 95 11.48 -4.09 1.57
N ASN A 96 12.02 -4.16 0.36
CA ASN A 96 12.05 -5.37 -0.45
C ASN A 96 13.39 -5.53 -1.18
N PRO A 97 14.52 -5.69 -0.47
CA PRO A 97 15.83 -5.79 -1.09
C PRO A 97 15.97 -7.09 -1.89
N TYR A 98 16.36 -6.97 -3.15
CA TYR A 98 16.53 -8.11 -4.06
C TYR A 98 17.61 -9.11 -3.58
N ASP A 99 18.65 -8.61 -2.93
CA ASP A 99 19.81 -9.40 -2.50
C ASP A 99 19.61 -10.14 -1.17
N ASP A 100 18.48 -9.92 -0.48
CA ASP A 100 18.18 -10.53 0.82
C ASP A 100 16.80 -11.22 0.85
N PRO A 101 16.63 -12.31 0.11
CA PRO A 101 15.33 -13.01 0.07
C PRO A 101 14.94 -13.69 1.40
N LEU A 102 15.89 -13.89 2.32
CA LEU A 102 15.60 -14.45 3.65
C LEU A 102 15.13 -13.36 4.63
N GLY A 103 15.57 -12.13 4.43
CA GLY A 103 15.12 -10.98 5.23
C GLY A 103 13.88 -10.28 4.68
N GLN A 104 13.33 -10.73 3.57
CA GLN A 104 12.18 -10.09 2.92
C GLN A 104 10.97 -10.01 3.85
N GLU A 105 10.63 -11.09 4.52
CA GLU A 105 9.47 -11.15 5.42
C GLU A 105 9.62 -10.18 6.61
N GLU A 106 10.81 -10.12 7.23
CA GLU A 106 11.13 -9.15 8.27
C GLU A 106 10.97 -7.71 7.76
N LYS A 107 11.47 -7.42 6.56
CA LYS A 107 11.39 -6.09 5.95
C LYS A 107 9.97 -5.67 5.60
N LEU A 108 9.14 -6.58 5.09
CA LEU A 108 7.73 -6.32 4.80
C LEU A 108 6.91 -6.16 6.09
N THR A 109 7.23 -6.93 7.13
CA THR A 109 6.63 -6.73 8.46
C THR A 109 7.01 -5.37 9.03
N LYS A 110 8.28 -4.96 8.87
CA LYS A 110 8.73 -3.62 9.25
C LYS A 110 8.03 -2.51 8.45
N LEU A 111 7.81 -2.69 7.15
CA LEU A 111 7.04 -1.73 6.34
C LEU A 111 5.65 -1.48 6.94
N PHE A 112 4.96 -2.55 7.30
CA PHE A 112 3.64 -2.45 7.94
C PHE A 112 3.73 -1.71 9.28
N LYS A 113 4.69 -2.05 10.13
CA LYS A 113 4.93 -1.35 11.41
C LYS A 113 5.19 0.14 11.18
N ASP A 114 6.15 0.49 10.32
CA ASP A 114 6.51 1.89 10.04
C ASP A 114 5.30 2.69 9.52
N ALA A 115 4.44 2.07 8.69
CA ALA A 115 3.20 2.68 8.22
C ALA A 115 2.21 2.98 9.35
N ILE A 116 2.03 2.03 10.28
CA ILE A 116 1.16 2.19 11.45
C ILE A 116 1.71 3.30 12.37
N GLU A 117 2.99 3.24 12.70
CA GLU A 117 3.62 4.23 13.59
C GLU A 117 3.55 5.64 13.01
N GLN A 118 3.93 5.83 11.74
CA GLN A 118 3.89 7.13 11.08
C GLN A 118 2.47 7.72 11.04
N SER A 119 1.49 6.89 10.70
CA SER A 119 0.09 7.33 10.64
C SER A 119 -0.49 7.63 12.03
N TYR A 120 -0.06 6.91 13.07
CA TYR A 120 -0.44 7.21 14.44
C TYR A 120 0.20 8.50 14.96
N GLU A 121 1.47 8.74 14.65
CA GLU A 121 2.19 9.96 15.05
C GLU A 121 1.55 11.21 14.44
N GLU A 122 1.12 11.16 13.18
CA GLU A 122 0.55 12.32 12.49
C GLU A 122 -0.94 12.56 12.82
N ASP A 123 -1.76 11.51 12.82
CA ASP A 123 -3.22 11.63 12.90
C ASP A 123 -3.85 10.95 14.13
N THR A 124 -3.07 10.31 14.99
CA THR A 124 -3.53 9.63 16.23
C THR A 124 -4.68 8.64 15.94
N ILE A 125 -4.52 7.79 14.92
CA ILE A 125 -5.55 6.86 14.47
C ILE A 125 -5.81 5.80 15.53
N GLU A 126 -7.08 5.59 15.93
CA GLU A 126 -7.48 4.51 16.83
C GLU A 126 -7.71 3.20 16.05
N PHE A 127 -6.65 2.46 15.76
CA PHE A 127 -6.71 1.23 14.96
C PHE A 127 -7.61 0.15 15.56
N SER A 128 -7.78 0.12 16.88
CA SER A 128 -8.67 -0.82 17.58
C SER A 128 -10.15 -0.71 17.21
N LYS A 129 -10.54 0.32 16.48
CA LYS A 129 -11.90 0.49 15.96
C LYS A 129 -12.17 -0.26 14.67
N TYR A 130 -11.13 -0.78 14.03
CA TYR A 130 -11.22 -1.43 12.73
C TYR A 130 -10.92 -2.92 12.85
N ASP A 131 -11.61 -3.70 12.02
CA ASP A 131 -11.40 -5.14 11.92
C ASP A 131 -10.18 -5.49 11.05
N LEU A 132 -9.78 -4.59 10.15
CA LEU A 132 -8.68 -4.77 9.22
C LEU A 132 -7.98 -3.45 8.95
N VAL A 133 -6.66 -3.48 8.88
CA VAL A 133 -5.83 -2.38 8.38
C VAL A 133 -5.28 -2.77 7.00
N VAL A 134 -5.44 -1.88 6.03
CA VAL A 134 -4.91 -2.05 4.67
C VAL A 134 -3.95 -0.90 4.38
N VAL A 135 -2.73 -1.22 3.99
CA VAL A 135 -1.72 -0.24 3.60
C VAL A 135 -1.59 -0.23 2.09
N PHE A 136 -1.84 0.91 1.48
CA PHE A 136 -1.54 1.17 0.08
C PHE A 136 -0.27 2.01 -0.02
N HIS A 137 0.69 1.53 -0.78
CA HIS A 137 1.97 2.21 -1.00
C HIS A 137 2.04 2.84 -2.39
N ALA A 138 2.88 3.85 -2.54
CA ALA A 138 3.24 4.41 -3.83
C ALA A 138 4.07 3.41 -4.64
N GLY A 139 3.97 3.45 -5.97
CA GLY A 139 4.61 2.49 -6.86
C GLY A 139 3.67 1.36 -7.29
N ILE A 140 4.20 0.44 -8.09
CA ILE A 140 3.47 -0.74 -8.58
C ILE A 140 3.78 -1.93 -7.67
N GLY A 141 2.77 -2.77 -7.38
CA GLY A 141 2.96 -3.99 -6.63
C GLY A 141 3.70 -5.06 -7.44
N GLN A 142 4.65 -5.74 -6.80
CA GLN A 142 5.40 -6.84 -7.41
C GLN A 142 4.69 -8.18 -7.26
N ASP A 143 3.49 -8.31 -7.80
CA ASP A 143 2.73 -9.58 -7.75
C ASP A 143 3.15 -10.58 -8.83
N PHE A 144 3.99 -10.16 -9.76
CA PHE A 144 4.50 -11.00 -10.83
C PHE A 144 5.96 -10.68 -11.15
N SER A 145 6.85 -11.56 -10.78
CA SER A 145 8.28 -11.47 -11.10
C SER A 145 8.71 -12.63 -11.98
N LEU A 146 9.38 -12.30 -13.09
CA LEU A 146 10.08 -13.28 -13.93
C LEU A 146 11.58 -13.13 -13.66
N PRO A 147 12.27 -14.12 -13.10
CA PRO A 147 13.71 -14.07 -12.90
C PRO A 147 14.41 -13.64 -14.20
N PHE A 148 15.32 -12.69 -14.12
CA PHE A 148 16.10 -12.08 -15.22
C PHE A 148 15.34 -11.20 -16.20
N LEU A 149 14.01 -11.04 -16.06
CA LEU A 149 13.20 -10.22 -16.97
C LEU A 149 12.46 -9.10 -16.24
N ASP A 150 12.46 -9.09 -14.92
CA ASP A 150 11.86 -8.06 -14.11
C ASP A 150 12.79 -6.85 -14.02
N PRO A 151 12.39 -5.69 -14.54
CA PRO A 151 13.21 -4.48 -14.47
C PRO A 151 13.21 -3.82 -13.09
N THR A 152 12.21 -4.13 -12.24
CA THR A 152 11.99 -3.49 -10.94
C THR A 152 11.77 -4.53 -9.83
N PRO A 153 12.79 -5.38 -9.55
CA PRO A 153 12.64 -6.54 -8.66
C PRO A 153 12.47 -6.17 -7.17
N GLU A 154 12.60 -4.90 -6.82
CA GLU A 154 12.48 -4.38 -5.46
C GLU A 154 11.17 -3.62 -5.22
N ASP A 155 10.22 -3.68 -6.16
CA ASP A 155 8.84 -3.25 -5.94
C ASP A 155 8.20 -4.11 -4.82
N ILE A 156 7.30 -3.51 -4.03
CA ILE A 156 6.71 -4.17 -2.87
C ILE A 156 5.63 -5.17 -3.30
N PRO A 157 5.75 -6.46 -2.96
CA PRO A 157 4.70 -7.43 -3.23
C PRO A 157 3.50 -7.27 -2.31
N SER A 158 2.32 -7.70 -2.78
CA SER A 158 1.15 -7.83 -1.91
C SER A 158 1.44 -8.81 -0.78
N THR A 159 1.32 -8.36 0.46
CA THR A 159 1.71 -9.12 1.65
C THR A 159 0.61 -9.07 2.69
N TYR A 160 0.34 -10.21 3.32
CA TYR A 160 -0.46 -10.30 4.53
C TYR A 160 0.47 -10.37 5.73
N VAL A 161 0.27 -9.49 6.69
CA VAL A 161 1.03 -9.45 7.95
C VAL A 161 0.09 -9.81 9.09
N ASP A 162 0.47 -10.80 9.90
CA ASP A 162 -0.27 -11.24 11.07
C ASP A 162 0.52 -11.05 12.36
N GLU A 163 -0.11 -11.40 13.48
CA GLU A 163 0.48 -11.25 14.82
C GLU A 163 1.73 -12.12 15.00
N ASP A 164 1.73 -13.33 14.41
CA ASP A 164 2.88 -14.23 14.51
C ASP A 164 4.10 -13.65 13.81
N MET A 165 3.93 -13.04 12.63
CA MET A 165 5.00 -12.34 11.91
C MET A 165 5.53 -11.14 12.70
N ILE A 166 4.64 -10.36 13.29
CA ILE A 166 5.02 -9.20 14.12
C ILE A 166 5.84 -9.67 15.33
N GLN A 167 5.40 -10.71 16.01
CA GLN A 167 6.11 -11.26 17.16
C GLN A 167 7.47 -11.89 16.77
N GLU A 168 7.53 -12.64 15.68
CA GLU A 168 8.76 -13.31 15.21
C GLU A 168 9.83 -12.32 14.78
N HIS A 169 9.46 -11.32 13.97
CA HIS A 169 10.41 -10.44 13.32
C HIS A 169 10.68 -9.15 14.08
N LEU A 170 9.73 -8.67 14.88
CA LEU A 170 9.86 -7.39 15.59
C LEU A 170 9.93 -7.57 17.11
N GLY A 171 9.56 -8.73 17.65
CA GLY A 171 9.63 -9.03 19.07
C GLY A 171 8.59 -8.28 19.92
N GLU A 172 7.45 -7.91 19.32
CA GLU A 172 6.39 -7.10 19.94
C GLU A 172 5.11 -7.90 20.17
#